data_6f570a829ad5980fd70ec80d00b1fa92
#
_entry.id   6f570a829ad5980fd70ec80d00b1fa92
#
_cell.length_a   1.000
_cell.length_b   1.000
_cell.length_c   1.000
_cell.angle_alpha   90.00
_cell.angle_beta   90.00
_cell.angle_gamma   90.00
#
_symmetry.space_group_name_H-M   'P 1'
#
loop_
_entity.id
_entity.type
_entity.pdbx_description
1 polymer ?
#
loop_
_entity_poly.entity_id
_entity_poly.type
_entity_poly.pdbx_seq_one_letter_code
_entity_poly.pdbx_strand_id
1 'polypeptide(L)'
;IVTTMLSKDGKPLRWVRKNDISKFGTYTGTTTLETALYNLSIDEMINNFEKDGTLRTGLYWGGVWTRDVSYSSLLALSYMCPDKVKNSLEVKVDRLGRIIQDTGTGGSWPCSSDRVVWALSAWNIYLATGDMDWLQKAYDIIGRSLEADFVVVYNPQTGLFRGESSFIDWREQSYPVWAQPADIYMSECLGTNAAYYGVLKVMEDMATVLGKKKDVKKYGLKAEALKKAINDNFWVEED
;
A
#
# COMPACT_ATOMS: atom_id res chain seq x y z
N ILE A 1 -9.40 -16.04 -25.29
CA ILE A 1 -10.26 -14.95 -25.77
C ILE A 1 -9.55 -14.24 -26.90
N VAL A 2 -10.27 -13.95 -27.95
CA VAL A 2 -9.85 -13.07 -29.03
C VAL A 2 -10.71 -11.80 -28.93
N THR A 3 -10.04 -10.65 -28.81
CA THR A 3 -10.74 -9.36 -28.71
C THR A 3 -10.99 -8.77 -30.10
N THR A 4 -11.91 -7.84 -30.17
CA THR A 4 -12.10 -6.99 -31.36
C THR A 4 -11.07 -5.87 -31.46
N MET A 5 -10.27 -5.65 -30.39
CA MET A 5 -9.17 -4.68 -30.41
C MET A 5 -8.02 -5.20 -31.26
N LEU A 6 -7.39 -4.32 -32.00
CA LEU A 6 -6.27 -4.64 -32.87
C LEU A 6 -4.95 -4.13 -32.26
N SER A 7 -3.90 -4.93 -32.46
CA SER A 7 -2.51 -4.52 -32.20
C SER A 7 -2.09 -3.44 -33.23
N LYS A 8 -0.91 -2.85 -33.01
CA LYS A 8 -0.32 -1.88 -33.96
C LYS A 8 -0.17 -2.43 -35.38
N ASP A 9 -0.03 -3.75 -35.51
CA ASP A 9 0.10 -4.46 -36.80
C ASP A 9 -1.26 -4.92 -37.37
N GLY A 10 -2.37 -4.44 -36.86
CA GLY A 10 -3.72 -4.75 -37.34
C GLY A 10 -4.21 -6.16 -37.02
N LYS A 11 -3.55 -6.91 -36.13
CA LYS A 11 -3.99 -8.25 -35.73
C LYS A 11 -4.88 -8.20 -34.49
N PRO A 12 -5.93 -9.05 -34.38
CA PRO A 12 -6.71 -9.13 -33.18
C PRO A 12 -5.86 -9.45 -31.96
N LEU A 13 -6.02 -8.68 -30.89
CA LEU A 13 -5.40 -8.98 -29.61
C LEU A 13 -5.99 -10.30 -29.07
N ARG A 14 -5.11 -11.18 -28.66
CA ARG A 14 -5.48 -12.48 -28.15
C ARG A 14 -4.84 -12.69 -26.78
N TRP A 15 -5.67 -13.02 -25.79
CA TRP A 15 -5.18 -13.50 -24.51
C TRP A 15 -5.42 -15.00 -24.39
N VAL A 16 -4.42 -15.71 -23.88
CA VAL A 16 -4.47 -17.14 -23.58
C VAL A 16 -3.93 -17.34 -22.17
N ARG A 17 -4.73 -17.98 -21.33
CA ARG A 17 -4.30 -18.38 -19.98
C ARG A 17 -3.07 -19.28 -20.06
N LYS A 18 -2.04 -18.97 -19.26
CA LYS A 18 -0.76 -19.70 -19.23
C LYS A 18 -0.62 -20.59 -18.01
N ASN A 19 -1.24 -20.20 -16.89
CA ASN A 19 -1.09 -20.88 -15.62
C ASN A 19 -2.31 -21.76 -15.29
N ASP A 20 -2.11 -22.76 -14.43
CA ASP A 20 -3.21 -23.45 -13.76
C ASP A 20 -3.75 -22.59 -12.64
N ILE A 21 -5.02 -22.21 -12.75
CA ILE A 21 -5.75 -21.39 -11.77
C ILE A 21 -6.74 -22.21 -10.95
N SER A 22 -6.76 -23.55 -11.08
CA SER A 22 -7.78 -24.43 -10.49
C SER A 22 -7.82 -24.39 -8.96
N LYS A 23 -6.73 -23.99 -8.32
CA LYS A 23 -6.63 -23.85 -6.86
C LYS A 23 -7.23 -22.55 -6.30
N PHE A 24 -7.60 -21.61 -7.16
CA PHE A 24 -8.27 -20.38 -6.77
C PHE A 24 -9.79 -20.50 -6.97
N GLY A 25 -10.54 -19.65 -6.28
CA GLY A 25 -11.98 -19.60 -6.44
C GLY A 25 -12.39 -19.37 -7.90
N THR A 26 -13.56 -19.88 -8.28
CA THR A 26 -14.10 -19.66 -9.62
C THR A 26 -15.10 -18.51 -9.60
N TYR A 27 -15.13 -17.75 -10.68
CA TYR A 27 -16.11 -16.71 -10.90
C TYR A 27 -16.77 -16.87 -12.26
N THR A 28 -18.10 -16.82 -12.30
CA THR A 28 -18.88 -16.80 -13.52
C THR A 28 -19.69 -15.52 -13.55
N GLY A 29 -19.32 -14.59 -14.42
CA GLY A 29 -20.05 -13.34 -14.63
C GLY A 29 -21.23 -13.52 -15.56
N THR A 30 -22.02 -12.45 -15.72
CA THR A 30 -23.15 -12.40 -16.68
C THR A 30 -22.67 -12.40 -18.14
N THR A 31 -21.44 -11.94 -18.35
CA THR A 31 -20.80 -11.93 -19.67
C THR A 31 -19.53 -12.79 -19.69
N THR A 32 -19.18 -13.30 -20.86
CA THR A 32 -17.90 -14.02 -21.07
C THR A 32 -16.69 -13.13 -20.75
N LEU A 33 -16.81 -11.81 -20.96
CA LEU A 33 -15.74 -10.87 -20.69
C LEU A 33 -15.42 -10.77 -19.19
N GLU A 34 -16.45 -10.68 -18.34
CA GLU A 34 -16.27 -10.64 -16.87
C GLU A 34 -15.56 -11.88 -16.35
N THR A 35 -16.03 -13.07 -16.76
CA THR A 35 -15.36 -14.35 -16.41
C THR A 35 -13.92 -14.38 -16.90
N ALA A 36 -13.67 -13.87 -18.10
CA ALA A 36 -12.33 -13.84 -18.67
C ALA A 36 -11.40 -12.87 -17.95
N LEU A 37 -11.89 -11.69 -17.57
CA LEU A 37 -11.10 -10.72 -16.80
C LEU A 37 -10.72 -11.26 -15.43
N TYR A 38 -11.63 -11.94 -14.74
CA TYR A 38 -11.31 -12.62 -13.49
C TYR A 38 -10.19 -13.67 -13.68
N ASN A 39 -10.33 -14.54 -14.66
CA ASN A 39 -9.32 -15.55 -14.95
C ASN A 39 -7.97 -14.94 -15.37
N LEU A 40 -7.99 -13.84 -16.11
CA LEU A 40 -6.79 -13.08 -16.49
C LEU A 40 -6.11 -12.49 -15.25
N SER A 41 -6.87 -11.90 -14.33
CA SER A 41 -6.31 -11.30 -13.11
C SER A 41 -5.59 -12.34 -12.25
N ILE A 42 -6.12 -13.56 -12.14
CA ILE A 42 -5.44 -14.66 -11.42
C ILE A 42 -4.19 -15.12 -12.19
N ASP A 43 -4.27 -15.25 -13.50
CA ASP A 43 -3.14 -15.64 -14.35
C ASP A 43 -1.98 -14.64 -14.24
N GLU A 44 -2.29 -13.33 -14.26
CA GLU A 44 -1.33 -12.25 -14.04
C GLU A 44 -0.75 -12.24 -12.61
N MET A 45 -1.58 -12.47 -11.60
CA MET A 45 -1.10 -12.62 -10.23
C MET A 45 -0.06 -13.74 -10.12
N ILE A 46 -0.31 -14.90 -10.72
CA ILE A 46 0.63 -16.03 -10.71
C ILE A 46 1.93 -15.69 -11.48
N ASN A 47 1.82 -14.97 -12.59
CA ASN A 47 2.98 -14.51 -13.36
C ASN A 47 3.89 -13.57 -12.55
N ASN A 48 3.35 -12.93 -11.52
CA ASN A 48 4.09 -12.03 -10.64
C ASN A 48 4.70 -12.73 -9.41
N PHE A 49 4.57 -14.05 -9.27
CA PHE A 49 5.23 -14.81 -8.21
C PHE A 49 6.71 -14.98 -8.54
N GLU A 50 7.56 -14.48 -7.64
CA GLU A 50 9.00 -14.66 -7.73
C GLU A 50 9.46 -15.98 -7.06
N LYS A 51 10.66 -16.44 -7.43
CA LYS A 51 11.22 -17.70 -6.90
C LYS A 51 11.51 -17.64 -5.40
N ASP A 52 11.82 -16.46 -4.88
CA ASP A 52 12.06 -16.21 -3.46
C ASP A 52 10.78 -16.12 -2.62
N GLY A 53 9.64 -16.30 -3.25
CA GLY A 53 8.34 -16.26 -2.58
C GLY A 53 7.71 -14.87 -2.48
N THR A 54 8.32 -13.86 -3.09
CA THR A 54 7.78 -12.49 -3.13
C THR A 54 6.90 -12.24 -4.36
N LEU A 55 6.31 -11.07 -4.41
CA LEU A 55 5.52 -10.55 -5.52
C LEU A 55 6.29 -9.43 -6.22
N ARG A 56 6.48 -9.55 -7.53
CA ARG A 56 6.95 -8.42 -8.33
C ARG A 56 5.77 -7.51 -8.68
N THR A 57 6.06 -6.26 -8.96
CA THR A 57 5.06 -5.24 -9.26
C THR A 57 4.36 -5.47 -10.61
N GLY A 58 5.07 -6.00 -11.61
CA GLY A 58 4.50 -6.31 -12.91
C GLY A 58 5.52 -6.86 -13.89
N LEU A 59 5.09 -7.20 -15.10
CA LEU A 59 5.94 -7.85 -16.11
C LEU A 59 7.25 -7.10 -16.37
N TYR A 60 7.20 -5.78 -16.43
CA TYR A 60 8.37 -4.93 -16.74
C TYR A 60 9.00 -4.29 -15.51
N TRP A 61 8.41 -4.48 -14.31
CA TRP A 61 8.86 -3.92 -13.04
C TRP A 61 9.14 -5.03 -12.06
N GLY A 62 10.40 -5.47 -12.03
CA GLY A 62 10.85 -6.48 -11.09
C GLY A 62 10.98 -5.93 -9.67
N GLY A 63 11.05 -6.84 -8.72
CA GLY A 63 11.20 -6.53 -7.30
C GLY A 63 9.91 -6.12 -6.61
N VAL A 64 10.01 -6.00 -5.31
CA VAL A 64 8.89 -5.61 -4.43
C VAL A 64 8.92 -4.10 -4.24
N TRP A 65 7.78 -3.46 -4.48
CA TRP A 65 7.56 -2.04 -4.24
C TRP A 65 6.52 -1.89 -3.13
N THR A 66 6.84 -1.10 -2.11
CA THR A 66 6.05 -1.02 -0.87
C THR A 66 4.62 -0.57 -1.13
N ARG A 67 4.41 0.50 -1.90
CA ARG A 67 3.07 0.96 -2.26
C ARG A 67 2.29 -0.07 -3.06
N ASP A 68 2.92 -0.62 -4.10
CA ASP A 68 2.27 -1.54 -5.04
C ASP A 68 1.79 -2.80 -4.33
N VAL A 69 2.65 -3.45 -3.56
CA VAL A 69 2.25 -4.64 -2.81
C VAL A 69 1.22 -4.32 -1.74
N SER A 70 1.33 -3.15 -1.09
CA SER A 70 0.42 -2.77 -0.01
C SER A 70 -0.99 -2.53 -0.51
N TYR A 71 -1.17 -1.74 -1.56
CA TYR A 71 -2.50 -1.49 -2.12
C TYR A 71 -3.09 -2.71 -2.83
N SER A 72 -2.28 -3.47 -3.56
CA SER A 72 -2.75 -4.72 -4.18
C SER A 72 -3.19 -5.74 -3.14
N SER A 73 -2.48 -5.81 -2.01
CA SER A 73 -2.83 -6.64 -0.87
C SER A 73 -4.15 -6.21 -0.23
N LEU A 74 -4.30 -4.92 0.02
CA LEU A 74 -5.52 -4.34 0.58
C LEU A 74 -6.75 -4.65 -0.28
N LEU A 75 -6.60 -4.65 -1.59
CA LEU A 75 -7.71 -4.90 -2.53
C LEU A 75 -8.04 -6.39 -2.69
N ALA A 76 -7.02 -7.28 -2.75
CA ALA A 76 -7.27 -8.70 -3.05
C ALA A 76 -6.21 -9.66 -2.53
N LEU A 77 -4.91 -9.33 -2.61
CA LEU A 77 -3.85 -10.33 -2.50
C LEU A 77 -3.71 -10.92 -1.09
N SER A 78 -4.12 -10.20 -0.04
CA SER A 78 -4.17 -10.75 1.33
C SER A 78 -5.05 -11.99 1.44
N TYR A 79 -6.09 -12.09 0.62
CA TYR A 79 -7.01 -13.23 0.59
C TYR A 79 -6.59 -14.29 -0.42
N MET A 80 -5.98 -13.87 -1.53
CA MET A 80 -5.63 -14.77 -2.64
C MET A 80 -4.29 -15.49 -2.39
N CYS A 81 -3.29 -14.81 -1.83
CA CYS A 81 -1.95 -15.34 -1.63
C CYS A 81 -1.24 -14.72 -0.40
N PRO A 82 -1.80 -14.87 0.83
CA PRO A 82 -1.31 -14.18 2.04
C PRO A 82 0.17 -14.43 2.32
N ASP A 83 0.68 -15.64 2.09
CA ASP A 83 2.09 -15.95 2.34
C ASP A 83 3.03 -15.18 1.41
N LYS A 84 2.65 -15.01 0.14
CA LYS A 84 3.40 -14.21 -0.82
C LYS A 84 3.43 -12.73 -0.41
N VAL A 85 2.30 -12.23 0.08
CA VAL A 85 2.21 -10.86 0.59
C VAL A 85 3.06 -10.69 1.85
N LYS A 86 3.00 -11.61 2.81
CA LYS A 86 3.86 -11.59 4.01
C LYS A 86 5.34 -11.50 3.61
N ASN A 87 5.80 -12.40 2.76
CA ASN A 87 7.18 -12.40 2.28
C ASN A 87 7.56 -11.06 1.63
N SER A 88 6.65 -10.52 0.80
CA SER A 88 6.88 -9.24 0.13
C SER A 88 6.94 -8.07 1.10
N LEU A 89 6.09 -8.05 2.12
CA LEU A 89 6.14 -7.03 3.16
C LEU A 89 7.39 -7.13 4.03
N GLU A 90 7.84 -8.35 4.35
CA GLU A 90 9.03 -8.59 5.18
C GLU A 90 10.32 -8.08 4.53
N VAL A 91 10.48 -8.23 3.22
CA VAL A 91 11.66 -7.69 2.51
C VAL A 91 11.66 -6.15 2.46
N LYS A 92 10.56 -5.52 2.84
CA LYS A 92 10.43 -4.05 3.00
C LYS A 92 10.56 -3.60 4.45
N VAL A 93 11.31 -4.35 5.24
CA VAL A 93 11.65 -3.97 6.62
C VAL A 93 13.18 -3.91 6.75
N ASP A 94 13.69 -2.80 7.27
CA ASP A 94 15.13 -2.61 7.49
C ASP A 94 15.63 -3.43 8.70
N ARG A 95 16.95 -3.47 8.87
CA ARG A 95 17.61 -4.15 10.01
C ARG A 95 17.24 -3.57 11.37
N LEU A 96 16.67 -2.37 11.43
CA LEU A 96 16.17 -1.73 12.64
C LEU A 96 14.69 -2.05 12.91
N GLY A 97 14.07 -2.85 12.04
CA GLY A 97 12.66 -3.24 12.12
C GLY A 97 11.72 -2.11 11.74
N ARG A 98 12.11 -1.24 10.79
CA ARG A 98 11.25 -0.17 10.26
C ARG A 98 10.92 -0.45 8.81
N ILE A 99 9.74 -0.03 8.40
CA ILE A 99 9.31 -0.08 7.00
C ILE A 99 10.25 0.80 6.17
N ILE A 100 10.71 0.27 5.03
CA ILE A 100 11.47 1.03 4.04
C ILE A 100 10.60 1.39 2.86
N GLN A 101 10.85 2.56 2.29
CA GLN A 101 10.30 2.95 1.02
C GLN A 101 11.25 2.53 -0.10
N ASP A 102 10.68 2.38 -1.27
CA ASP A 102 11.43 1.98 -2.45
C ASP A 102 12.37 3.10 -2.87
N THR A 103 13.55 2.70 -3.28
CA THR A 103 14.48 3.60 -3.96
C THR A 103 14.10 3.67 -5.43
N GLY A 104 14.14 4.82 -6.03
CA GLY A 104 13.84 4.97 -7.43
C GLY A 104 13.29 6.35 -7.75
N THR A 105 12.22 6.39 -8.50
CA THR A 105 11.69 7.63 -9.07
C THR A 105 11.09 8.59 -8.06
N GLY A 106 10.57 8.09 -6.94
CA GLY A 106 9.91 8.89 -5.91
C GLY A 106 10.82 9.32 -4.77
N GLY A 107 12.02 8.82 -4.74
CA GLY A 107 12.89 9.00 -3.60
C GLY A 107 12.54 8.05 -2.46
N SER A 108 13.41 8.05 -1.46
CA SER A 108 13.26 7.24 -0.27
C SER A 108 12.70 8.08 0.89
N TRP A 109 12.39 7.40 2.00
CA TRP A 109 12.11 8.12 3.24
C TRP A 109 13.28 9.07 3.61
N PRO A 110 13.04 10.31 4.06
CA PRO A 110 11.74 10.84 4.53
C PRO A 110 10.88 11.51 3.46
N CYS A 111 11.32 11.65 2.22
CA CYS A 111 10.52 12.27 1.16
C CYS A 111 9.25 11.45 0.85
N SER A 112 9.41 10.15 0.66
CA SER A 112 8.29 9.19 0.54
C SER A 112 7.86 8.71 1.93
N SER A 113 7.14 9.52 2.65
CA SER A 113 6.67 9.20 4.00
C SER A 113 5.48 8.24 4.02
N ASP A 114 4.79 8.08 2.90
CA ASP A 114 3.63 7.21 2.71
C ASP A 114 3.94 5.69 2.76
N ARG A 115 5.20 5.30 2.95
CA ARG A 115 5.61 3.90 3.21
C ARG A 115 4.77 3.19 4.26
N VAL A 116 4.13 3.94 5.14
CA VAL A 116 3.27 3.42 6.21
C VAL A 116 2.02 2.70 5.70
N VAL A 117 1.64 2.84 4.42
CA VAL A 117 0.55 2.05 3.79
C VAL A 117 0.79 0.54 3.93
N TRP A 118 2.03 0.11 4.15
CA TRP A 118 2.41 -1.23 4.55
C TRP A 118 1.53 -1.78 5.70
N ALA A 119 1.16 -0.91 6.65
CA ALA A 119 0.34 -1.28 7.80
C ALA A 119 -1.07 -1.72 7.42
N LEU A 120 -1.67 -1.09 6.41
CA LEU A 120 -3.00 -1.45 5.92
C LEU A 120 -3.01 -2.88 5.36
N SER A 121 -1.96 -3.23 4.61
CA SER A 121 -1.75 -4.57 4.10
C SER A 121 -1.53 -5.58 5.23
N ALA A 122 -0.67 -5.25 6.19
CA ALA A 122 -0.37 -6.13 7.31
C ALA A 122 -1.61 -6.47 8.15
N TRP A 123 -2.48 -5.49 8.37
CA TRP A 123 -3.76 -5.69 9.03
C TRP A 123 -4.68 -6.61 8.22
N ASN A 124 -4.77 -6.41 6.90
CA ASN A 124 -5.59 -7.27 6.04
C ASN A 124 -5.11 -8.73 6.01
N ILE A 125 -3.79 -8.96 6.07
CA ILE A 125 -3.25 -10.32 6.21
C ILE A 125 -3.75 -10.96 7.51
N TYR A 126 -3.72 -10.23 8.63
CA TYR A 126 -4.27 -10.73 9.88
C TYR A 126 -5.76 -11.04 9.76
N LEU A 127 -6.55 -10.14 9.17
CA LEU A 127 -7.99 -10.37 8.97
C LEU A 127 -8.27 -11.61 8.09
N ALA A 128 -7.41 -11.86 7.11
CA ALA A 128 -7.56 -13.01 6.21
C ALA A 128 -7.10 -14.33 6.83
N THR A 129 -6.12 -14.31 7.76
CA THR A 129 -5.46 -15.54 8.24
C THR A 129 -5.67 -15.82 9.72
N GLY A 130 -6.00 -14.81 10.54
CA GLY A 130 -6.06 -14.92 12.00
C GLY A 130 -4.69 -15.13 12.67
N ASP A 131 -3.59 -14.90 11.95
CA ASP A 131 -2.23 -15.16 12.43
C ASP A 131 -1.79 -14.13 13.47
N MET A 132 -1.79 -14.55 14.74
CA MET A 132 -1.44 -13.69 15.87
C MET A 132 0.06 -13.37 15.95
N ASP A 133 0.93 -14.28 15.51
CA ASP A 133 2.38 -14.04 15.48
C ASP A 133 2.72 -12.98 14.45
N TRP A 134 2.09 -13.05 13.28
CA TRP A 134 2.15 -12.00 12.28
C TRP A 134 1.63 -10.67 12.82
N LEU A 135 0.49 -10.66 13.48
CA LEU A 135 -0.10 -9.46 14.05
C LEU A 135 0.85 -8.76 15.04
N GLN A 136 1.44 -9.52 15.96
CA GLN A 136 2.38 -8.96 16.93
C GLN A 136 3.63 -8.41 16.23
N LYS A 137 4.20 -9.16 15.28
CA LYS A 137 5.37 -8.73 14.49
C LYS A 137 5.08 -7.44 13.72
N ALA A 138 3.95 -7.39 13.03
CA ALA A 138 3.53 -6.23 12.25
C ALA A 138 3.32 -5.00 13.16
N TYR A 139 2.64 -5.19 14.30
CA TYR A 139 2.43 -4.13 15.28
C TYR A 139 3.75 -3.46 15.71
N ASP A 140 4.77 -4.26 16.00
CA ASP A 140 6.07 -3.75 16.44
C ASP A 140 6.82 -3.00 15.31
N ILE A 141 6.74 -3.50 14.07
CA ILE A 141 7.34 -2.86 12.88
C ILE A 141 6.67 -1.50 12.61
N ILE A 142 5.34 -1.46 12.62
CA ILE A 142 4.58 -0.23 12.38
C ILE A 142 4.85 0.79 13.50
N GLY A 143 4.87 0.33 14.73
CA GLY A 143 5.16 1.18 15.89
C GLY A 143 6.49 1.91 15.77
N ARG A 144 7.59 1.19 15.44
CA ARG A 144 8.92 1.78 15.23
C ARG A 144 8.94 2.76 14.05
N SER A 145 8.21 2.45 12.98
CA SER A 145 8.13 3.34 11.81
C SER A 145 7.41 4.63 12.16
N LEU A 146 6.26 4.55 12.84
CA LEU A 146 5.51 5.72 13.28
C LEU A 146 6.30 6.57 14.29
N GLU A 147 7.06 5.96 15.20
CA GLU A 147 7.92 6.72 16.11
C GLU A 147 8.95 7.57 15.35
N ALA A 148 9.59 7.00 14.31
CA ALA A 148 10.48 7.75 13.44
C ALA A 148 9.75 8.86 12.67
N ASP A 149 8.56 8.57 12.18
CA ASP A 149 7.77 9.51 11.39
C ASP A 149 7.27 10.70 12.23
N PHE A 150 6.85 10.47 13.47
CA PHE A 150 6.48 11.56 14.39
C PHE A 150 7.64 12.49 14.74
N VAL A 151 8.88 12.02 14.64
CA VAL A 151 10.08 12.84 14.87
C VAL A 151 10.50 13.60 13.62
N VAL A 152 10.43 12.94 12.45
CA VAL A 152 11.09 13.45 11.23
C VAL A 152 10.14 14.14 10.27
N VAL A 153 8.94 13.59 10.07
CA VAL A 153 8.02 14.09 9.05
C VAL A 153 6.74 14.72 9.61
N TYR A 154 6.44 14.56 10.89
CA TYR A 154 5.29 15.22 11.50
C TYR A 154 5.55 16.70 11.73
N ASN A 155 4.62 17.54 11.30
CA ASN A 155 4.64 18.97 11.54
C ASN A 155 3.74 19.34 12.74
N PRO A 156 4.29 19.68 13.90
CA PRO A 156 3.47 20.02 15.08
C PRO A 156 2.69 21.32 14.96
N GLN A 157 3.01 22.19 13.98
CA GLN A 157 2.31 23.44 13.76
C GLN A 157 0.98 23.25 13.04
N THR A 158 0.94 22.35 12.05
CA THR A 158 -0.26 22.01 11.29
C THR A 158 -0.97 20.76 11.81
N GLY A 159 -0.25 19.89 12.51
CA GLY A 159 -0.73 18.58 12.94
C GLY A 159 -0.73 17.53 11.80
N LEU A 160 -0.07 17.83 10.69
CA LEU A 160 0.00 16.97 9.49
C LEU A 160 1.35 16.30 9.31
N PHE A 161 1.38 15.25 8.52
CA PHE A 161 2.61 14.61 8.06
C PHE A 161 3.03 15.19 6.71
N ARG A 162 4.33 15.40 6.55
CA ARG A 162 4.99 15.89 5.34
C ARG A 162 5.39 14.72 4.44
N GLY A 163 5.59 15.01 3.16
CA GLY A 163 6.10 14.09 2.16
C GLY A 163 5.27 14.07 0.89
N GLU A 164 5.67 13.23 -0.04
CA GLU A 164 4.99 13.10 -1.32
C GLU A 164 3.55 12.57 -1.19
N SER A 165 2.74 12.81 -2.21
CA SER A 165 1.38 12.26 -2.27
C SER A 165 1.42 10.75 -2.47
N SER A 166 0.67 10.01 -1.65
CA SER A 166 0.67 8.54 -1.60
C SER A 166 0.31 7.87 -2.93
N PHE A 167 -0.50 8.52 -3.75
CA PHE A 167 -0.98 7.94 -5.02
C PHE A 167 -0.30 8.51 -6.25
N ILE A 168 0.68 9.39 -6.06
CA ILE A 168 1.37 10.07 -7.14
C ILE A 168 2.86 9.86 -6.97
N ASP A 169 3.47 9.13 -7.90
CA ASP A 169 4.92 9.03 -7.97
C ASP A 169 5.55 10.41 -8.22
N TRP A 170 6.68 10.64 -7.60
CA TRP A 170 7.47 11.82 -7.91
C TRP A 170 8.13 11.69 -9.27
N ARG A 171 7.48 12.28 -10.28
CA ARG A 171 7.94 12.38 -11.67
C ARG A 171 7.64 13.76 -12.19
N GLU A 172 8.28 14.15 -13.27
CA GLU A 172 8.04 15.44 -13.93
C GLU A 172 6.56 15.71 -14.21
N GLN A 173 5.81 14.68 -14.60
CA GLN A 173 4.38 14.81 -14.88
C GLN A 173 3.48 14.88 -13.64
N SER A 174 3.99 14.55 -12.46
CA SER A 174 3.20 14.47 -11.23
C SER A 174 3.33 15.71 -10.35
N TYR A 175 4.48 16.39 -10.45
CA TYR A 175 4.78 17.60 -9.69
C TYR A 175 5.14 18.76 -10.59
N PRO A 176 4.97 20.01 -10.13
CA PRO A 176 5.43 21.18 -10.90
C PRO A 176 6.93 21.08 -11.23
N VAL A 177 7.32 21.54 -12.40
CA VAL A 177 8.72 21.47 -12.88
C VAL A 177 9.73 22.13 -11.93
N TRP A 178 9.30 23.13 -11.16
CA TRP A 178 10.13 23.81 -10.16
C TRP A 178 10.33 23.00 -8.86
N ALA A 179 9.50 21.98 -8.60
CA ALA A 179 9.55 21.22 -7.34
C ALA A 179 10.83 20.38 -7.25
N GLN A 180 11.58 20.60 -6.20
CA GLN A 180 12.77 19.84 -5.86
C GLN A 180 12.47 18.83 -4.74
N PRO A 181 13.35 17.86 -4.46
CA PRO A 181 13.14 16.91 -3.36
C PRO A 181 12.83 17.57 -2.01
N ALA A 182 13.42 18.74 -1.74
CA ALA A 182 13.15 19.49 -0.52
C ALA A 182 11.71 20.05 -0.47
N ASP A 183 11.20 20.53 -1.61
CA ASP A 183 9.83 21.04 -1.69
C ASP A 183 8.82 19.91 -1.48
N ILE A 184 9.08 18.75 -2.08
CA ILE A 184 8.25 17.55 -1.93
C ILE A 184 8.29 17.04 -0.48
N TYR A 185 9.48 16.99 0.13
CA TYR A 185 9.62 16.64 1.55
C TYR A 185 8.83 17.57 2.47
N MET A 186 8.81 18.86 2.17
CA MET A 186 8.11 19.88 2.98
C MET A 186 6.62 19.97 2.66
N SER A 187 6.13 19.33 1.60
CA SER A 187 4.72 19.37 1.24
C SER A 187 3.86 18.54 2.21
N GLU A 188 2.64 18.97 2.40
CA GLU A 188 1.62 18.28 3.20
C GLU A 188 0.47 17.90 2.27
N CYS A 189 0.36 16.61 1.97
CA CYS A 189 -0.57 16.11 0.97
C CYS A 189 -1.76 15.40 1.63
N LEU A 190 -2.97 15.64 1.15
CA LEU A 190 -4.18 15.01 1.66
C LEU A 190 -4.09 13.48 1.60
N GLY A 191 -3.67 12.90 0.46
CA GLY A 191 -3.58 11.45 0.28
C GLY A 191 -2.66 10.78 1.29
N THR A 192 -1.49 11.35 1.53
CA THR A 192 -0.52 10.86 2.52
C THR A 192 -1.08 10.96 3.94
N ASN A 193 -1.71 12.07 4.29
CA ASN A 193 -2.30 12.25 5.62
C ASN A 193 -3.53 11.34 5.83
N ALA A 194 -4.32 11.08 4.80
CA ALA A 194 -5.39 10.08 4.86
C ALA A 194 -4.83 8.66 5.09
N ALA A 195 -3.70 8.30 4.45
CA ALA A 195 -3.02 7.05 4.72
C ALA A 195 -2.53 6.95 6.17
N TYR A 196 -1.89 7.99 6.72
CA TYR A 196 -1.50 8.02 8.14
C TYR A 196 -2.69 7.91 9.10
N TYR A 197 -3.82 8.55 8.78
CA TYR A 197 -5.04 8.37 9.56
C TYR A 197 -5.48 6.92 9.57
N GLY A 198 -5.54 6.27 8.41
CA GLY A 198 -5.87 4.86 8.29
C GLY A 198 -4.91 3.97 9.09
N VAL A 199 -3.60 4.26 9.05
CA VAL A 199 -2.59 3.51 9.81
C VAL A 199 -2.75 3.69 11.32
N LEU A 200 -3.05 4.89 11.80
CA LEU A 200 -3.33 5.12 13.24
C LEU A 200 -4.56 4.35 13.71
N LYS A 201 -5.60 4.25 12.87
CA LYS A 201 -6.78 3.42 13.16
C LYS A 201 -6.44 1.93 13.16
N VAL A 202 -5.65 1.45 12.21
CA VAL A 202 -5.13 0.07 12.21
C VAL A 202 -4.33 -0.23 13.48
N MET A 203 -3.49 0.70 13.94
CA MET A 203 -2.74 0.51 15.18
C MET A 203 -3.64 0.46 16.43
N GLU A 204 -4.71 1.23 16.45
CA GLU A 204 -5.75 1.16 17.48
C GLU A 204 -6.42 -0.23 17.50
N ASP A 205 -6.81 -0.73 16.32
CA ASP A 205 -7.45 -2.03 16.16
C ASP A 205 -6.50 -3.19 16.52
N MET A 206 -5.26 -3.17 16.02
CA MET A 206 -4.22 -4.14 16.39
C MET A 206 -3.96 -4.13 17.90
N ALA A 207 -3.84 -2.94 18.50
CA ALA A 207 -3.66 -2.81 19.95
C ALA A 207 -4.85 -3.39 20.74
N THR A 208 -6.06 -3.25 20.22
CA THR A 208 -7.28 -3.82 20.82
C THR A 208 -7.21 -5.33 20.81
N VAL A 209 -6.90 -5.95 19.67
CA VAL A 209 -6.74 -7.40 19.56
C VAL A 209 -5.63 -7.94 20.46
N LEU A 210 -4.50 -7.20 20.54
CA LEU A 210 -3.35 -7.57 21.38
C LEU A 210 -3.53 -7.24 22.87
N GLY A 211 -4.68 -6.66 23.28
CA GLY A 211 -4.97 -6.32 24.69
C GLY A 211 -4.16 -5.13 25.23
N LYS A 212 -3.55 -4.30 24.38
CA LYS A 212 -2.66 -3.19 24.74
C LYS A 212 -3.47 -1.90 25.03
N LYS A 213 -4.25 -1.87 26.10
CA LYS A 213 -5.21 -0.79 26.43
C LYS A 213 -4.64 0.63 26.40
N LYS A 214 -3.38 0.82 26.82
CA LYS A 214 -2.72 2.14 26.79
C LYS A 214 -2.50 2.61 25.34
N ASP A 215 -2.15 1.69 24.45
CA ASP A 215 -1.86 1.99 23.05
C ASP A 215 -3.16 2.21 22.27
N VAL A 216 -4.24 1.52 22.58
CA VAL A 216 -5.58 1.82 22.05
C VAL A 216 -5.91 3.29 22.26
N LYS A 217 -5.80 3.79 23.49
CA LYS A 217 -6.05 5.21 23.79
C LYS A 217 -5.05 6.14 23.06
N LYS A 218 -3.77 5.78 23.05
CA LYS A 218 -2.69 6.56 22.40
C LYS A 218 -2.97 6.75 20.91
N TYR A 219 -3.26 5.66 20.19
CA TYR A 219 -3.46 5.71 18.73
C TYR A 219 -4.81 6.31 18.37
N GLY A 220 -5.87 6.04 19.13
CA GLY A 220 -7.17 6.68 18.94
C GLY A 220 -7.09 8.21 19.07
N LEU A 221 -6.44 8.73 20.12
CA LEU A 221 -6.25 10.18 20.28
C LEU A 221 -5.43 10.80 19.14
N LYS A 222 -4.38 10.09 18.66
CA LYS A 222 -3.58 10.57 17.52
C LYS A 222 -4.39 10.57 16.23
N ALA A 223 -5.22 9.56 16.00
CA ALA A 223 -6.10 9.48 14.83
C ALA A 223 -7.10 10.66 14.82
N GLU A 224 -7.77 10.92 15.95
CA GLU A 224 -8.73 12.03 16.03
C GLU A 224 -8.05 13.40 15.85
N ALA A 225 -6.85 13.59 16.41
CA ALA A 225 -6.09 14.82 16.21
C ALA A 225 -5.70 15.02 14.73
N LEU A 226 -5.26 13.95 14.06
CA LEU A 226 -4.91 14.00 12.64
C LEU A 226 -6.15 14.25 11.77
N LYS A 227 -7.27 13.58 12.06
CA LYS A 227 -8.54 13.83 11.36
C LYS A 227 -8.96 15.28 11.44
N LYS A 228 -8.86 15.87 12.65
CA LYS A 228 -9.13 17.30 12.82
C LYS A 228 -8.19 18.16 11.98
N ALA A 229 -6.88 17.88 12.03
CA ALA A 229 -5.89 18.62 11.24
C ALA A 229 -6.14 18.53 9.73
N ILE A 230 -6.53 17.34 9.22
CA ILE A 230 -6.92 17.14 7.81
C ILE A 230 -8.10 18.05 7.46
N ASN A 231 -9.16 18.03 8.26
CA ASN A 231 -10.34 18.86 7.98
C ASN A 231 -10.02 20.35 8.05
N ASP A 232 -9.26 20.78 9.06
CA ASP A 232 -8.93 22.20 9.25
C ASP A 232 -8.04 22.75 8.11
N ASN A 233 -7.23 21.93 7.46
CA ASN A 233 -6.25 22.40 6.45
C ASN A 233 -6.65 22.10 5.00
N PHE A 234 -7.46 21.07 4.75
CA PHE A 234 -7.77 20.64 3.39
C PHE A 234 -9.24 20.79 2.99
N TRP A 235 -10.14 20.99 3.97
CA TRP A 235 -11.53 21.22 3.64
C TRP A 235 -11.70 22.68 3.20
N VAL A 236 -12.28 22.86 2.02
CA VAL A 236 -12.64 24.18 1.48
C VAL A 236 -14.16 24.18 1.33
N GLU A 237 -14.83 25.13 1.98
CA GLU A 237 -16.25 25.38 1.69
C GLU A 237 -16.34 26.10 0.35
N GLU A 238 -17.11 25.54 -0.57
CA GLU A 238 -17.47 26.23 -1.81
C GLU A 238 -18.49 27.32 -1.46
N ASP A 239 -18.24 28.56 -1.88
CA ASP A 239 -19.17 29.70 -1.76
C ASP A 239 -20.38 29.56 -2.72
#